data_7b756230cc7c9fd40e32ce81e46e41d8
#
_entry.id   7b756230cc7c9fd40e32ce81e46e41d8
#
_cell.length_a   1.000
_cell.length_b   1.000
_cell.length_c   1.000
_cell.angle_alpha   90.00
_cell.angle_beta   90.00
_cell.angle_gamma   90.00
#
_symmetry.space_group_name_H-M   'P 1'
#
loop_
_entity.id
_entity.type
_entity.pdbx_description
1 polymer ?
#
loop_
_entity_poly.entity_id
_entity_poly.type
_entity_poly.pdbx_seq_one_letter_code
_entity_poly.pdbx_strand_id
1 'polypeptide(L)'
;MKNNILCLAMMMLTIMCSCGQKETKQELFNGKNLDGWTCVLDESSTLPTTDVYGVKDGNIHIVGNPFGYMRTAQKYNNDKLHAEWRWIGEGTNSGLFLHVQDGDKLWPNAIECQLCNGKTGDFVMLGGSKIAEVES
;
A
#
# COMPACT_ATOMS: atom_id res chain seq x y z
N MET A 1 -64.19 -32.33 30.70
CA MET A 1 -63.06 -32.73 29.85
C MET A 1 -62.36 -31.44 29.41
N LYS A 2 -61.23 -31.13 30.02
CA LYS A 2 -60.45 -29.90 29.73
C LYS A 2 -59.24 -30.27 28.91
N ASN A 3 -59.17 -29.80 27.65
CA ASN A 3 -58.03 -30.02 26.79
C ASN A 3 -56.97 -28.94 27.07
N ASN A 4 -55.84 -29.34 27.61
CA ASN A 4 -54.66 -28.48 27.74
C ASN A 4 -53.87 -28.54 26.43
N ILE A 5 -53.84 -27.44 25.71
CA ILE A 5 -52.98 -27.24 24.54
C ILE A 5 -51.67 -26.67 25.08
N LEU A 6 -50.62 -27.50 25.04
CA LEU A 6 -49.26 -27.10 25.38
C LEU A 6 -48.62 -26.42 24.15
N CYS A 7 -48.53 -25.09 24.15
CA CYS A 7 -47.78 -24.34 23.14
C CYS A 7 -46.27 -24.48 23.43
N LEU A 8 -45.58 -25.28 22.64
CA LEU A 8 -44.12 -25.40 22.65
C LEU A 8 -43.55 -24.22 21.85
N ALA A 9 -43.13 -23.17 22.51
CA ALA A 9 -42.41 -22.07 21.90
C ALA A 9 -40.97 -22.53 21.58
N MET A 10 -40.72 -22.81 20.33
CA MET A 10 -39.39 -23.16 19.79
C MET A 10 -38.59 -21.87 19.63
N MET A 11 -37.75 -21.57 20.62
CA MET A 11 -36.86 -20.43 20.61
C MET A 11 -35.66 -20.74 19.67
N MET A 12 -35.74 -20.30 18.40
CA MET A 12 -34.62 -20.35 17.48
C MET A 12 -33.53 -19.39 17.96
N LEU A 13 -32.49 -19.94 18.59
CA LEU A 13 -31.27 -19.23 18.92
C LEU A 13 -30.45 -19.09 17.64
N THR A 14 -30.60 -17.97 16.93
CA THR A 14 -29.72 -17.63 15.81
C THR A 14 -28.36 -17.26 16.38
N ILE A 15 -27.41 -18.19 16.35
CA ILE A 15 -26.01 -17.94 16.61
C ILE A 15 -25.50 -17.08 15.43
N MET A 16 -25.44 -15.77 15.61
CA MET A 16 -24.70 -14.89 14.74
C MET A 16 -23.21 -15.22 14.90
N CYS A 17 -22.70 -16.12 14.07
CA CYS A 17 -21.28 -16.36 13.96
C CYS A 17 -20.68 -15.10 13.31
N SER A 18 -20.25 -14.13 14.12
CA SER A 18 -19.45 -13.02 13.67
C SER A 18 -18.10 -13.59 13.24
N CYS A 19 -17.97 -13.86 11.96
CA CYS A 19 -16.70 -14.23 11.33
C CYS A 19 -15.83 -12.98 11.32
N GLY A 20 -15.18 -12.68 12.44
CA GLY A 20 -14.12 -11.67 12.49
C GLY A 20 -13.02 -12.14 11.56
N GLN A 21 -12.88 -11.50 10.40
CA GLN A 21 -11.72 -11.70 9.55
C GLN A 21 -10.48 -11.35 10.38
N LYS A 22 -9.67 -12.37 10.65
CA LYS A 22 -8.39 -12.18 11.33
C LYS A 22 -7.49 -11.40 10.38
N GLU A 23 -7.15 -10.16 10.72
CA GLU A 23 -6.18 -9.38 9.97
C GLU A 23 -4.86 -10.18 9.91
N THR A 24 -4.41 -10.50 8.71
CA THR A 24 -3.13 -11.18 8.50
C THR A 24 -2.09 -10.11 8.21
N LYS A 25 -1.17 -9.90 9.13
CA LYS A 25 -0.03 -9.02 8.91
C LYS A 25 0.99 -9.74 8.01
N GLN A 26 1.42 -9.07 6.94
CA GLN A 26 2.48 -9.54 6.05
C GLN A 26 3.59 -8.50 6.03
N GLU A 27 4.83 -8.92 6.27
CA GLU A 27 6.00 -8.08 6.07
C GLU A 27 6.35 -8.05 4.58
N LEU A 28 6.41 -6.86 4.00
CA LEU A 28 6.73 -6.67 2.57
C LEU A 28 8.23 -6.62 2.32
N PHE A 29 9.02 -6.33 3.33
CA PHE A 29 10.46 -6.22 3.26
C PHE A 29 11.11 -7.16 4.29
N ASN A 30 12.09 -7.93 3.85
CA ASN A 30 12.75 -8.96 4.66
C ASN A 30 13.96 -8.44 5.47
N GLY A 31 14.29 -7.15 5.36
CA GLY A 31 15.44 -6.52 6.04
C GLY A 31 16.82 -6.86 5.44
N LYS A 32 16.90 -7.61 4.34
CA LYS A 32 18.16 -8.14 3.80
C LYS A 32 18.42 -7.79 2.34
N ASN A 33 17.40 -7.90 1.51
CA ASN A 33 17.48 -7.68 0.07
C ASN A 33 16.12 -7.20 -0.47
N LEU A 34 16.07 -6.91 -1.76
CA LEU A 34 14.86 -6.44 -2.44
C LEU A 34 14.08 -7.59 -3.11
N ASP A 35 14.19 -8.82 -2.63
CA ASP A 35 13.37 -9.94 -3.11
C ASP A 35 11.88 -9.60 -2.93
N GLY A 36 11.09 -9.85 -3.97
CA GLY A 36 9.68 -9.47 -3.99
C GLY A 36 9.40 -8.02 -4.40
N TRP A 37 10.44 -7.26 -4.78
CA TRP A 37 10.32 -5.91 -5.29
C TRP A 37 10.81 -5.81 -6.74
N THR A 38 10.18 -4.94 -7.51
CA THR A 38 10.60 -4.55 -8.86
C THR A 38 11.00 -3.09 -8.81
N CYS A 39 12.22 -2.78 -9.26
CA CYS A 39 12.74 -1.43 -9.33
C CYS A 39 12.70 -0.94 -10.78
N VAL A 40 12.21 0.27 -10.99
CA VAL A 40 12.05 0.91 -12.29
C VAL A 40 12.72 2.27 -12.23
N LEU A 41 13.53 2.61 -13.23
CA LEU A 41 14.12 3.93 -13.41
C LEU A 41 13.49 4.62 -14.62
N ASP A 42 13.69 5.93 -14.70
CA ASP A 42 13.39 6.71 -15.88
C ASP A 42 14.02 6.07 -17.13
N GLU A 43 13.28 6.00 -18.23
CA GLU A 43 13.71 5.35 -19.48
C GLU A 43 14.98 5.99 -20.08
N SER A 44 15.26 7.25 -19.76
CA SER A 44 16.49 7.93 -20.19
C SER A 44 17.71 7.55 -19.35
N SER A 45 17.52 6.83 -18.24
CA SER A 45 18.62 6.41 -17.38
C SER A 45 19.40 5.25 -17.98
N THR A 46 20.70 5.37 -17.95
CA THR A 46 21.65 4.27 -18.30
C THR A 46 22.21 3.57 -17.06
N LEU A 47 21.83 4.02 -15.87
CA LEU A 47 22.30 3.43 -14.60
C LEU A 47 21.55 2.13 -14.30
N PRO A 48 22.21 1.15 -13.69
CA PRO A 48 21.51 -0.01 -13.16
C PRO A 48 20.65 0.39 -11.95
N THR A 49 19.54 -0.28 -11.75
CA THR A 49 18.63 -0.04 -10.59
C THR A 49 19.33 -0.19 -9.25
N THR A 50 20.37 -1.02 -9.18
CA THR A 50 21.17 -1.27 -7.97
C THR A 50 21.99 -0.05 -7.50
N ASP A 51 22.20 0.93 -8.36
CA ASP A 51 22.87 2.18 -7.99
C ASP A 51 21.92 3.16 -7.30
N VAL A 52 20.59 2.94 -7.47
CA VAL A 52 19.55 3.82 -6.93
C VAL A 52 18.82 3.19 -5.77
N TYR A 53 18.58 1.87 -5.83
CA TYR A 53 17.85 1.12 -4.81
C TYR A 53 18.74 0.06 -4.19
N GLY A 54 18.77 -0.01 -2.89
CA GLY A 54 19.56 -0.98 -2.15
C GLY A 54 19.04 -1.21 -0.75
N VAL A 55 19.78 -1.99 0.00
CA VAL A 55 19.54 -2.21 1.44
C VAL A 55 20.77 -1.79 2.22
N LYS A 56 20.55 -0.96 3.24
CA LYS A 56 21.60 -0.49 4.15
C LYS A 56 21.09 -0.54 5.58
N ASP A 57 21.83 -1.17 6.45
CA ASP A 57 21.51 -1.28 7.88
C ASP A 57 20.07 -1.81 8.14
N GLY A 58 19.66 -2.81 7.35
CA GLY A 58 18.33 -3.41 7.46
C GLY A 58 17.18 -2.54 6.93
N ASN A 59 17.48 -1.45 6.23
CA ASN A 59 16.48 -0.54 5.66
C ASN A 59 16.63 -0.49 4.14
N ILE A 60 15.52 -0.27 3.44
CA ILE A 60 15.55 0.11 2.03
C ILE A 60 16.18 1.49 1.92
N HIS A 61 17.20 1.60 1.08
CA HIS A 61 17.90 2.85 0.81
C HIS A 61 17.63 3.27 -0.63
N ILE A 62 17.18 4.50 -0.81
CA ILE A 62 16.84 5.08 -2.12
C ILE A 62 17.66 6.35 -2.31
N VAL A 63 18.45 6.39 -3.39
CA VAL A 63 19.26 7.56 -3.75
C VAL A 63 18.40 8.68 -4.33
N GLY A 64 17.34 8.33 -5.08
CA GLY A 64 16.37 9.26 -5.65
C GLY A 64 16.81 9.99 -6.91
N ASN A 65 17.99 9.70 -7.45
CA ASN A 65 18.46 10.25 -8.71
C ASN A 65 19.22 9.15 -9.49
N PRO A 66 18.80 8.83 -10.74
CA PRO A 66 17.66 9.37 -11.49
C PRO A 66 16.31 9.05 -10.83
N PHE A 67 15.24 9.67 -11.36
CA PHE A 67 13.88 9.36 -10.95
C PHE A 67 13.55 7.89 -11.22
N GLY A 68 12.72 7.36 -10.38
CA GLY A 68 12.25 5.99 -10.47
C GLY A 68 11.29 5.65 -9.34
N TYR A 69 10.84 4.43 -9.32
CA TYR A 69 10.09 3.87 -8.22
C TYR A 69 10.43 2.40 -8.00
N MET A 70 10.09 1.90 -6.84
CA MET A 70 10.06 0.48 -6.58
C MET A 70 8.64 0.06 -6.21
N ARG A 71 8.24 -1.11 -6.66
CA ARG A 71 6.92 -1.68 -6.36
C ARG A 71 7.03 -3.11 -5.89
N THR A 72 6.04 -3.56 -5.13
CA THR A 72 5.90 -4.98 -4.81
C THR A 72 5.63 -5.78 -6.09
N ALA A 73 6.24 -6.96 -6.22
CA ALA A 73 5.94 -7.88 -7.32
C ALA A 73 4.51 -8.43 -7.21
N GLN A 74 4.01 -8.58 -5.98
CA GLN A 74 2.64 -9.00 -5.69
C GLN A 74 1.69 -7.81 -5.67
N LYS A 75 0.46 -8.00 -6.15
CA LYS A 75 -0.65 -7.03 -6.03
C LYS A 75 -1.45 -7.31 -4.75
N TYR A 76 -1.98 -6.25 -4.14
CA TYR A 76 -2.80 -6.29 -2.93
C TYR A 76 -4.11 -5.58 -3.16
N ASN A 77 -5.14 -5.93 -2.38
CA ASN A 77 -6.42 -5.25 -2.35
C ASN A 77 -7.04 -5.37 -0.95
N ASN A 78 -7.92 -4.45 -0.59
CA ASN A 78 -8.57 -4.43 0.74
C ASN A 78 -7.54 -4.51 1.87
N ASP A 79 -6.44 -3.81 1.72
CA ASP A 79 -5.27 -3.84 2.60
C ASP A 79 -5.11 -2.52 3.37
N LYS A 80 -4.25 -2.57 4.36
CA LYS A 80 -3.76 -1.44 5.11
C LYS A 80 -2.23 -1.45 5.04
N LEU A 81 -1.66 -0.47 4.36
CA LEU A 81 -0.22 -0.30 4.28
C LEU A 81 0.29 0.44 5.51
N HIS A 82 1.33 -0.08 6.14
CA HIS A 82 2.14 0.62 7.12
C HIS A 82 3.57 0.78 6.56
N ALA A 83 4.08 2.00 6.50
CA ALA A 83 5.44 2.30 6.06
C ALA A 83 6.07 3.33 7.00
N GLU A 84 7.30 3.08 7.39
CA GLU A 84 8.13 4.03 8.13
C GLU A 84 9.23 4.53 7.20
N TRP A 85 9.52 5.82 7.23
CA TRP A 85 10.49 6.44 6.36
C TRP A 85 11.21 7.60 7.05
N ARG A 86 12.37 7.96 6.53
CA ARG A 86 13.12 9.12 6.98
C ARG A 86 14.00 9.67 5.86
N TRP A 87 14.29 10.95 5.91
CA TRP A 87 15.36 11.55 5.14
C TRP A 87 16.71 11.31 5.81
N ILE A 88 17.75 11.01 5.01
CA ILE A 88 19.12 10.84 5.53
C ILE A 88 19.84 12.19 5.55
N GLY A 89 19.39 13.14 4.77
CA GLY A 89 19.90 14.51 4.71
C GLY A 89 18.77 15.51 4.71
N GLU A 90 18.89 16.54 3.93
CA GLU A 90 17.83 17.52 3.72
C GLU A 90 16.59 16.85 3.10
N GLY A 91 15.43 17.20 3.63
CA GLY A 91 14.17 16.65 3.14
C GLY A 91 13.81 17.21 1.77
N THR A 92 13.46 16.34 0.84
CA THR A 92 13.10 16.70 -0.54
C THR A 92 11.69 16.24 -0.88
N ASN A 93 11.51 15.47 -1.93
CA ASN A 93 10.25 14.92 -2.39
C ASN A 93 10.34 13.41 -2.54
N SER A 94 9.28 12.71 -2.12
CA SER A 94 9.04 11.29 -2.34
C SER A 94 7.55 11.01 -2.15
N GLY A 95 7.08 9.80 -2.42
CA GLY A 95 5.71 9.42 -2.22
C GLY A 95 5.49 7.92 -2.22
N LEU A 96 4.33 7.50 -1.75
CA LEU A 96 3.84 6.13 -1.80
C LEU A 96 2.71 6.07 -2.81
N PHE A 97 2.90 5.37 -3.92
CA PHE A 97 1.87 5.18 -4.93
C PHE A 97 0.92 4.05 -4.53
N LEU A 98 -0.35 4.38 -4.45
CA LEU A 98 -1.45 3.49 -4.11
C LEU A 98 -2.32 3.25 -5.34
N HIS A 99 -2.93 2.07 -5.45
CA HIS A 99 -3.84 1.72 -6.53
C HIS A 99 -3.24 1.90 -7.93
N VAL A 100 -1.95 1.63 -8.08
CA VAL A 100 -1.23 1.76 -9.34
C VAL A 100 -1.90 0.90 -10.40
N GLN A 101 -2.29 1.53 -11.51
CA GLN A 101 -2.82 0.85 -12.68
C GLN A 101 -1.70 0.20 -13.49
N ASP A 102 -2.06 -0.67 -14.43
CA ASP A 102 -1.12 -1.49 -15.16
C ASP A 102 -0.05 -0.70 -15.94
N GLY A 103 1.12 -1.29 -16.01
CA GLY A 103 2.30 -0.82 -16.74
C GLY A 103 3.34 -0.17 -15.84
N ASP A 104 4.61 -0.45 -16.16
CA ASP A 104 5.74 0.19 -15.49
C ASP A 104 6.06 1.52 -16.21
N LYS A 105 5.42 2.59 -15.76
CA LYS A 105 5.65 3.97 -16.19
C LYS A 105 6.16 4.78 -15.03
N LEU A 106 7.06 5.71 -15.26
CA LEU A 106 7.61 6.57 -14.22
C LEU A 106 6.51 7.32 -13.44
N TRP A 107 5.50 7.80 -14.17
CA TRP A 107 4.32 8.46 -13.59
C TRP A 107 3.06 7.66 -13.99
N PRO A 108 2.75 6.58 -13.26
CA PRO A 108 1.60 5.75 -13.56
C PRO A 108 0.29 6.46 -13.19
N ASN A 109 -0.84 5.90 -13.63
CA ASN A 109 -2.12 6.26 -13.05
C ASN A 109 -2.19 5.67 -11.63
N ALA A 110 -2.17 6.53 -10.62
CA ALA A 110 -2.09 6.15 -9.21
C ALA A 110 -2.58 7.28 -8.30
N ILE A 111 -2.84 6.96 -7.05
CA ILE A 111 -2.98 7.95 -5.98
C ILE A 111 -1.68 7.94 -5.19
N GLU A 112 -1.05 9.08 -5.06
CA GLU A 112 0.16 9.22 -4.26
C GLU A 112 -0.17 9.75 -2.86
N CYS A 113 0.26 9.01 -1.84
CA CYS A 113 0.40 9.55 -0.50
C CYS A 113 1.75 10.27 -0.43
N GLN A 114 1.69 11.59 -0.40
CA GLN A 114 2.85 12.46 -0.53
C GLN A 114 3.78 12.35 0.69
N LEU A 115 5.08 12.22 0.44
CA LEU A 115 6.14 12.27 1.46
C LEU A 115 7.02 13.53 1.32
N CYS A 116 6.65 14.49 0.48
CA CYS A 116 7.37 15.74 0.31
C CYS A 116 7.53 16.47 1.65
N ASN A 117 8.72 16.98 1.91
CA ASN A 117 8.99 17.73 3.12
C ASN A 117 8.03 18.94 3.26
N GLY A 118 7.35 19.03 4.38
CA GLY A 118 6.31 20.02 4.64
C GLY A 118 4.94 19.76 4.03
N LYS A 119 4.77 18.66 3.25
CA LYS A 119 3.51 18.26 2.60
C LYS A 119 3.20 16.77 2.78
N THR A 120 3.76 16.16 3.80
CA THR A 120 3.54 14.73 4.07
C THR A 120 2.07 14.46 4.37
N GLY A 121 1.52 13.47 3.68
CA GLY A 121 0.13 13.05 3.84
C GLY A 121 -0.86 13.70 2.87
N ASP A 122 -0.43 14.66 2.05
CA ASP A 122 -1.27 15.16 0.96
C ASP A 122 -1.55 14.05 -0.05
N PHE A 123 -2.70 14.11 -0.71
CA PHE A 123 -3.01 13.22 -1.83
C PHE A 123 -2.68 13.91 -3.16
N VAL A 124 -1.93 13.19 -4.00
CA VAL A 124 -1.64 13.63 -5.38
C VAL A 124 -2.23 12.62 -6.34
N MET A 125 -3.08 13.10 -7.24
CA MET A 125 -3.74 12.27 -8.25
C MET A 125 -2.90 12.26 -9.52
N LEU A 126 -2.34 11.11 -9.86
CA LEU A 126 -1.46 10.93 -11.01
C LEU A 126 -2.18 10.26 -12.18
N GLY A 127 -1.81 10.62 -13.39
CA GLY A 127 -2.24 9.93 -14.61
C GLY A 127 -3.75 9.91 -14.86
N GLY A 128 -4.51 10.85 -14.27
CA GLY A 128 -5.96 10.92 -14.38
C GLY A 128 -6.73 10.12 -13.32
N SER A 129 -6.05 9.61 -12.30
CA SER A 129 -6.71 9.04 -11.11
C SER A 129 -7.55 10.10 -10.41
N LYS A 130 -8.55 9.65 -9.66
CA LYS A 130 -9.51 10.52 -8.95
C LYS A 130 -9.86 9.92 -7.60
N ILE A 131 -10.09 10.81 -6.62
CA ILE A 131 -10.64 10.46 -5.31
C ILE A 131 -11.98 11.20 -5.21
N ALA A 132 -13.08 10.46 -5.13
CA ALA A 132 -14.43 11.03 -5.17
C ALA A 132 -14.68 12.06 -4.06
N GLU A 133 -14.08 11.86 -2.89
CA GLU A 133 -14.23 12.71 -1.72
C GLU A 133 -13.43 14.03 -1.83
N VAL A 134 -12.51 14.14 -2.80
CA VAL A 134 -11.65 15.31 -3.00
C VAL A 134 -12.13 16.20 -4.15
N GLU A 135 -13.05 15.71 -4.98
CA GLU A 135 -13.60 16.42 -6.15
C GLU A 135 -14.79 17.35 -5.82
N SER A 136 -14.98 17.74 -4.57
CA SER A 136 -16.09 18.62 -4.15
C SER A 136 -15.75 20.10 -4.27
#